data_7079b2f5b7745b606517f47bbeaa4525
#
_entry.id   7079b2f5b7745b606517f47bbeaa4525
#
_cell.length_a   1.000
_cell.length_b   1.000
_cell.length_c   1.000
_cell.angle_alpha   90.00
_cell.angle_beta   90.00
_cell.angle_gamma   90.00
#
_symmetry.space_group_name_H-M   'P 1'
#
loop_
_entity.id
_entity.type
_entity.pdbx_description
1 polymer ?
#
loop_
_entity_poly.entity_id
_entity_poly.type
_entity_poly.pdbx_seq_one_letter_code
_entity_poly.pdbx_strand_id
1 'polypeptide(L)'
;MAKSTYETLNAGYSSGGKQILAPFEGYVKSIPVDNGSFVSEGASLVTITSHKTSLLEVQISPSYATQLQNIHDIYYQTRSDHWSGLKATTGKVLSVGKEVESDQPLLSVFAEINDVVEMPEGSFTEVQLAFGHPKLAAVIPQSALLEDYGNYSVIVELSGESFERRPVGIGRRNGE
;
A
#
# COMPACT_ATOMS: atom_id res chain seq x y z
N MET A 1 18.27 -15.01 11.49
CA MET A 1 17.89 -14.65 12.87
C MET A 1 16.87 -15.62 13.50
N ALA A 2 15.83 -16.07 12.82
CA ALA A 2 14.84 -17.04 13.37
C ALA A 2 15.45 -18.37 13.86
N LYS A 3 16.47 -18.86 13.19
CA LYS A 3 17.16 -20.11 13.54
C LYS A 3 17.88 -20.03 14.89
N SER A 4 18.49 -18.89 15.20
CA SER A 4 19.21 -18.65 16.46
C SER A 4 18.27 -18.61 17.67
N THR A 5 17.08 -18.00 17.52
CA THR A 5 16.06 -17.94 18.58
C THR A 5 15.47 -19.33 18.87
N TYR A 6 15.31 -20.16 17.84
CA TYR A 6 14.82 -21.53 17.96
C TYR A 6 15.80 -22.44 18.72
N GLU A 7 17.10 -22.33 18.45
CA GLU A 7 18.14 -23.10 19.16
C GLU A 7 18.24 -22.69 20.63
N THR A 8 18.06 -21.42 20.96
CA THR A 8 18.08 -20.93 22.34
C THR A 8 16.88 -21.43 23.16
N LEU A 9 15.69 -21.48 22.55
CA LEU A 9 14.48 -22.04 23.18
C LEU A 9 14.59 -23.54 23.43
N ASN A 10 15.30 -24.27 22.56
CA ASN A 10 15.44 -25.72 22.65
C ASN A 10 16.49 -26.16 23.72
N ALA A 11 17.45 -25.29 24.04
CA ALA A 11 18.52 -25.61 24.99
C ALA A 11 18.11 -25.63 26.46
N GLY A 12 16.91 -25.18 26.81
CA GLY A 12 16.41 -25.03 28.19
C GLY A 12 15.46 -26.09 28.70
N TYR A 13 15.04 -27.09 27.89
CA TYR A 13 14.03 -28.07 28.30
C TYR A 13 14.62 -29.45 28.57
N SER A 14 14.46 -29.89 29.83
CA SER A 14 14.75 -31.26 30.25
C SER A 14 13.80 -32.28 29.60
N SER A 15 14.28 -33.49 29.44
CA SER A 15 13.63 -34.64 28.82
C SER A 15 12.16 -34.80 29.17
N GLY A 16 11.26 -34.55 28.21
CA GLY A 16 9.82 -34.73 28.33
C GLY A 16 8.95 -33.54 27.92
N GLY A 17 9.54 -32.40 27.56
CA GLY A 17 8.80 -31.24 27.08
C GLY A 17 8.16 -31.42 25.69
N LYS A 18 6.96 -30.91 25.50
CA LYS A 18 6.30 -30.89 24.20
C LYS A 18 6.95 -29.81 23.32
N GLN A 19 7.55 -30.23 22.21
CA GLN A 19 8.08 -29.30 21.22
C GLN A 19 6.95 -28.65 20.43
N ILE A 20 6.95 -27.33 20.36
CA ILE A 20 6.00 -26.54 19.56
C ILE A 20 6.75 -26.00 18.35
N LEU A 21 6.28 -26.35 17.16
CA LEU A 21 6.87 -25.93 15.89
C LEU A 21 6.02 -24.81 15.28
N ALA A 22 6.69 -23.88 14.56
CA ALA A 22 6.00 -22.91 13.75
C ALA A 22 5.22 -23.60 12.62
N PRO A 23 3.92 -23.32 12.44
CA PRO A 23 3.11 -23.97 11.42
C PRO A 23 3.42 -23.48 9.99
N PHE A 24 4.08 -22.34 9.85
CA PHE A 24 4.47 -21.76 8.57
C PHE A 24 5.74 -20.91 8.73
N GLU A 25 6.33 -20.53 7.63
CA GLU A 25 7.47 -19.63 7.55
C GLU A 25 7.05 -18.17 7.78
N GLY A 26 7.75 -17.46 8.67
CA GLY A 26 7.40 -16.08 9.02
C GLY A 26 8.30 -15.49 10.10
N TYR A 27 7.89 -14.35 10.64
CA TYR A 27 8.58 -13.65 11.72
C TYR A 27 7.84 -13.78 13.04
N VAL A 28 8.60 -13.83 14.12
CA VAL A 28 8.04 -13.75 15.47
C VAL A 28 7.64 -12.30 15.74
N LYS A 29 6.34 -12.05 15.89
CA LYS A 29 5.78 -10.75 16.22
C LYS A 29 5.86 -10.44 17.72
N SER A 30 5.52 -11.42 18.54
CA SER A 30 5.58 -11.28 20.01
C SER A 30 5.73 -12.62 20.69
N ILE A 31 6.35 -12.60 21.87
CA ILE A 31 6.47 -13.73 22.80
C ILE A 31 5.91 -13.23 24.14
N PRO A 32 4.61 -13.45 24.44
CA PRO A 32 3.95 -12.92 25.63
C PRO A 32 4.26 -13.70 26.91
N VAL A 33 5.17 -14.67 26.86
CA VAL A 33 5.52 -15.53 28.00
C VAL A 33 7.01 -15.44 28.31
N ASP A 34 7.35 -15.44 29.58
CA ASP A 34 8.73 -15.46 30.03
C ASP A 34 9.24 -16.90 30.20
N ASN A 35 10.57 -17.05 30.08
CA ASN A 35 11.20 -18.35 30.31
C ASN A 35 11.02 -18.80 31.74
N GLY A 36 10.52 -20.02 31.93
CA GLY A 36 10.26 -20.61 33.24
C GLY A 36 8.90 -20.24 33.87
N SER A 37 8.08 -19.43 33.19
CA SER A 37 6.71 -19.15 33.65
C SER A 37 5.78 -20.33 33.38
N PHE A 38 4.80 -20.49 34.32
CA PHE A 38 3.72 -21.46 34.09
C PHE A 38 2.73 -20.93 33.04
N VAL A 39 2.34 -21.79 32.13
CA VAL A 39 1.37 -21.47 31.08
C VAL A 39 0.18 -22.42 31.17
N SER A 40 -1.02 -21.89 31.08
CA SER A 40 -2.26 -22.66 31.06
C SER A 40 -2.50 -23.23 29.66
N GLU A 41 -3.31 -24.28 29.57
CA GLU A 41 -3.76 -24.80 28.29
C GLU A 41 -4.53 -23.71 27.49
N GLY A 42 -4.19 -23.53 26.22
CA GLY A 42 -4.77 -22.48 25.38
C GLY A 42 -4.08 -21.12 25.48
N ALA A 43 -3.07 -20.96 26.34
CA ALA A 43 -2.31 -19.70 26.40
C ALA A 43 -1.53 -19.45 25.10
N SER A 44 -1.51 -18.19 24.68
CA SER A 44 -0.68 -17.75 23.55
C SER A 44 0.78 -17.72 23.96
N LEU A 45 1.62 -18.51 23.30
CA LEU A 45 3.07 -18.59 23.58
C LEU A 45 3.90 -17.73 22.64
N VAL A 46 3.52 -17.70 21.37
CA VAL A 46 4.23 -16.96 20.33
C VAL A 46 3.22 -16.50 19.29
N THR A 47 3.32 -15.27 18.86
CA THR A 47 2.59 -14.77 17.68
C THR A 47 3.54 -14.70 16.51
N ILE A 48 3.19 -15.41 15.42
CA ILE A 48 3.98 -15.47 14.20
C ILE A 48 3.19 -14.77 13.10
N THR A 49 3.85 -13.89 12.35
CA THR A 49 3.27 -13.24 11.17
C THR A 49 3.88 -13.81 9.90
N SER A 50 3.04 -14.03 8.87
CA SER A 50 3.52 -14.47 7.56
C SER A 50 4.18 -13.32 6.83
N HIS A 51 5.19 -13.61 6.02
CA HIS A 51 5.98 -12.61 5.31
C HIS A 51 5.56 -12.41 3.84
N LYS A 52 4.58 -13.15 3.38
CA LYS A 52 4.30 -13.23 1.94
C LYS A 52 3.36 -12.15 1.41
N THR A 53 2.49 -11.63 2.24
CA THR A 53 1.49 -10.63 1.83
C THR A 53 1.18 -9.69 2.98
N SER A 54 0.98 -8.42 2.66
CA SER A 54 0.50 -7.40 3.60
C SER A 54 -0.89 -6.93 3.19
N LEU A 55 -1.69 -6.53 4.16
CA LEU A 55 -3.01 -5.95 3.93
C LEU A 55 -2.90 -4.43 3.96
N LEU A 56 -3.29 -3.80 2.85
CA LEU A 56 -3.46 -2.36 2.76
C LEU A 56 -4.94 -2.02 2.98
N GLU A 57 -5.22 -1.24 4.00
CA GLU A 57 -6.55 -0.65 4.21
C GLU A 57 -6.53 0.80 3.74
N VAL A 58 -7.37 1.11 2.77
CA VAL A 58 -7.54 2.46 2.23
C VAL A 58 -8.87 3.01 2.71
N GLN A 59 -8.83 4.08 3.49
CA GLN A 59 -10.02 4.77 3.96
C GLN A 59 -10.36 5.95 3.05
N ILE A 60 -11.58 5.97 2.53
CA ILE A 60 -12.02 6.95 1.55
C ILE A 60 -13.40 7.52 1.88
N SER A 61 -13.63 8.78 1.53
CA SER A 61 -14.93 9.43 1.71
C SER A 61 -16.05 8.68 0.95
N PRO A 62 -17.24 8.50 1.56
CA PRO A 62 -18.40 7.89 0.92
C PRO A 62 -18.85 8.59 -0.37
N SER A 63 -18.47 9.85 -0.59
CA SER A 63 -18.73 10.58 -1.83
C SER A 63 -18.14 9.92 -3.07
N TYR A 64 -17.14 9.07 -2.91
CA TYR A 64 -16.51 8.28 -3.98
C TYR A 64 -17.10 6.88 -4.16
N ALA A 65 -18.13 6.50 -3.41
CA ALA A 65 -18.71 5.14 -3.40
C ALA A 65 -19.01 4.60 -4.80
N THR A 66 -19.60 5.44 -5.67
CA THR A 66 -19.93 5.04 -7.06
C THR A 66 -18.70 4.80 -7.93
N GLN A 67 -17.57 5.43 -7.62
CA GLN A 67 -16.32 5.30 -8.36
C GLN A 67 -15.51 4.09 -7.90
N LEU A 68 -15.71 3.64 -6.65
CA LEU A 68 -14.97 2.52 -6.08
C LEU A 68 -15.18 1.20 -6.83
N GLN A 69 -16.31 1.03 -7.50
CA GLN A 69 -16.56 -0.14 -8.34
C GLN A 69 -15.70 -0.18 -9.61
N ASN A 70 -15.11 0.97 -9.99
CA ASN A 70 -14.30 1.14 -11.18
C ASN A 70 -12.83 1.42 -10.86
N ILE A 71 -12.34 0.93 -9.72
CA ILE A 71 -10.92 1.02 -9.36
C ILE A 71 -10.11 0.27 -10.42
N HIS A 72 -9.26 1.00 -11.12
CA HIS A 72 -8.34 0.42 -12.11
C HIS A 72 -7.05 -0.06 -11.45
N ASP A 73 -6.48 0.76 -10.58
CA ASP A 73 -5.27 0.44 -9.83
C ASP A 73 -5.22 1.25 -8.53
N ILE A 74 -4.39 0.81 -7.60
CA ILE A 74 -4.08 1.49 -6.35
C ILE A 74 -2.57 1.71 -6.33
N TYR A 75 -2.15 2.97 -6.27
CA TYR A 75 -0.76 3.34 -6.07
C TYR A 75 -0.54 3.69 -4.61
N TYR A 76 0.53 3.21 -4.03
CA TYR A 76 0.90 3.48 -2.64
C TYR A 76 2.39 3.82 -2.55
N GLN A 77 2.73 4.66 -1.60
CA GLN A 77 4.09 5.11 -1.38
C GLN A 77 4.81 4.14 -0.44
N THR A 78 5.90 3.52 -0.90
CA THR A 78 6.69 2.55 -0.12
C THR A 78 7.81 3.19 0.68
N ARG A 79 8.39 4.26 0.13
CA ARG A 79 9.40 5.12 0.74
C ARG A 79 9.13 6.55 0.30
N SER A 80 9.79 7.53 0.94
CA SER A 80 9.76 8.90 0.46
C SER A 80 10.06 8.92 -1.04
N ASP A 81 9.17 9.47 -1.81
CA ASP A 81 9.27 9.66 -3.27
C ASP A 81 9.23 8.39 -4.15
N HIS A 82 8.91 7.21 -3.59
CA HIS A 82 8.77 6.00 -4.40
C HIS A 82 7.34 5.44 -4.36
N TRP A 83 6.68 5.48 -5.51
CA TRP A 83 5.32 4.97 -5.70
C TRP A 83 5.32 3.60 -6.36
N SER A 84 4.52 2.69 -5.84
CA SER A 84 4.30 1.36 -6.39
C SER A 84 2.84 1.13 -6.72
N GLY A 85 2.56 0.55 -7.86
CA GLY A 85 1.20 0.16 -8.26
C GLY A 85 0.86 -1.24 -7.76
N LEU A 86 -0.38 -1.43 -7.33
CA LEU A 86 -0.87 -2.73 -6.85
C LEU A 86 -0.71 -3.82 -7.91
N LYS A 87 -1.04 -3.51 -9.18
CA LYS A 87 -0.86 -4.45 -10.29
C LYS A 87 0.59 -4.76 -10.60
N ALA A 88 1.48 -3.79 -10.45
CA ALA A 88 2.91 -3.98 -10.69
C ALA A 88 3.53 -4.93 -9.65
N THR A 89 3.00 -4.94 -8.43
CA THR A 89 3.44 -5.81 -7.34
C THR A 89 2.63 -7.11 -7.23
N THR A 90 1.86 -7.47 -8.27
CA THR A 90 0.97 -8.63 -8.29
C THR A 90 -0.05 -8.66 -7.14
N GLY A 91 -0.33 -7.51 -6.56
CA GLY A 91 -1.37 -7.34 -5.55
C GLY A 91 -2.77 -7.32 -6.16
N LYS A 92 -3.77 -7.38 -5.32
CA LYS A 92 -5.19 -7.37 -5.73
C LYS A 92 -6.08 -6.67 -4.72
N VAL A 93 -7.15 -6.05 -5.20
CA VAL A 93 -8.23 -5.58 -4.35
C VAL A 93 -9.01 -6.79 -3.83
N LEU A 94 -9.13 -6.92 -2.52
CA LEU A 94 -9.85 -8.02 -1.86
C LEU A 94 -11.32 -7.69 -1.67
N SER A 95 -11.59 -6.48 -1.16
CA SER A 95 -12.96 -6.04 -0.90
C SER A 95 -13.07 -4.52 -0.94
N VAL A 96 -14.28 -4.07 -1.26
CA VAL A 96 -14.69 -2.67 -1.18
C VAL A 96 -15.84 -2.60 -0.20
N GLY A 97 -15.68 -1.85 0.88
CA GLY A 97 -16.70 -1.64 1.89
C GLY A 97 -17.95 -0.97 1.30
N LYS A 98 -19.11 -1.38 1.78
CA LYS A 98 -20.42 -0.83 1.38
C LYS A 98 -21.13 -0.16 2.54
N GLU A 99 -20.62 -0.34 3.74
CA GLU A 99 -21.18 0.18 4.98
C GLU A 99 -20.20 1.14 5.62
N VAL A 100 -20.75 2.13 6.29
CA VAL A 100 -20.03 3.16 7.03
C VAL A 100 -20.40 3.00 8.49
N GLU A 101 -19.41 2.86 9.36
CA GLU A 101 -19.65 2.83 10.78
C GLU A 101 -19.87 4.24 11.32
N SER A 102 -20.70 4.37 12.36
CA SER A 102 -21.10 5.69 12.89
C SER A 102 -19.94 6.47 13.51
N ASP A 103 -18.92 5.77 13.99
CA ASP A 103 -17.71 6.34 14.60
C ASP A 103 -16.58 6.56 13.57
N GLN A 104 -16.66 5.90 12.40
CA GLN A 104 -15.72 6.06 11.28
C GLN A 104 -16.48 6.29 9.98
N PRO A 105 -16.82 7.55 9.63
CA PRO A 105 -17.63 7.86 8.45
C PRO A 105 -16.85 7.74 7.13
N LEU A 106 -16.03 6.70 7.00
CA LEU A 106 -15.21 6.40 5.82
C LEU A 106 -15.52 4.99 5.31
N LEU A 107 -15.41 4.79 4.01
CA LEU A 107 -15.47 3.47 3.39
C LEU A 107 -14.08 2.87 3.36
N SER A 108 -13.96 1.60 3.75
CA SER A 108 -12.69 0.88 3.68
C SER A 108 -12.58 0.07 2.39
N VAL A 109 -11.47 0.21 1.71
CA VAL A 109 -11.06 -0.66 0.59
C VAL A 109 -9.86 -1.47 1.06
N PHE A 110 -9.98 -2.80 0.99
CA PHE A 110 -8.91 -3.72 1.38
C PHE A 110 -8.21 -4.26 0.15
N ALA A 111 -6.91 -4.15 0.13
CA ALA A 111 -6.07 -4.68 -0.92
C ALA A 111 -4.93 -5.54 -0.34
N GLU A 112 -4.62 -6.63 -1.00
CA GLU A 112 -3.46 -7.47 -0.70
C GLU A 112 -2.27 -6.97 -1.50
N ILE A 113 -1.17 -6.70 -0.79
CA ILE A 113 0.11 -6.33 -1.38
C ILE A 113 1.02 -7.55 -1.28
N ASN A 114 1.53 -8.02 -2.40
CA ASN A 114 2.55 -9.05 -2.41
C ASN A 114 3.92 -8.46 -2.06
N ASP A 115 4.61 -9.21 -1.28
CA ASP A 115 5.74 -8.88 -0.46
C ASP A 115 6.98 -8.39 -1.21
N VAL A 116 7.12 -7.10 -1.29
CA VAL A 116 8.45 -6.45 -1.42
C VAL A 116 8.44 -5.12 -0.65
N VAL A 117 7.41 -4.89 0.15
CA VAL A 117 7.21 -3.59 0.78
C VAL A 117 7.92 -3.58 2.13
N GLU A 118 9.05 -2.91 2.17
CA GLU A 118 9.82 -2.69 3.40
C GLU A 118 9.10 -1.69 4.35
N MET A 119 7.79 -1.89 4.55
CA MET A 119 7.02 -1.09 5.51
C MET A 119 6.66 -1.96 6.72
N PRO A 120 6.91 -1.49 7.93
CA PRO A 120 6.46 -2.18 9.14
C PRO A 120 4.93 -2.27 9.18
N GLU A 121 4.39 -3.37 9.70
CA GLU A 121 2.95 -3.50 9.97
C GLU A 121 2.46 -2.36 10.87
N GLY A 122 1.30 -1.79 10.53
CA GLY A 122 0.71 -0.65 11.22
C GLY A 122 1.26 0.71 10.78
N SER A 123 2.11 0.74 9.74
CA SER A 123 2.53 2.01 9.12
C SER A 123 1.40 2.64 8.33
N PHE A 124 1.43 3.97 8.25
CA PHE A 124 0.58 4.74 7.35
C PHE A 124 1.33 5.09 6.06
N THR A 125 0.61 5.11 4.97
CA THR A 125 1.16 5.49 3.66
C THR A 125 0.18 6.35 2.88
N GLU A 126 0.68 7.16 1.98
CA GLU A 126 -0.14 7.86 1.01
C GLU A 126 -0.59 6.90 -0.09
N VAL A 127 -1.85 7.06 -0.51
CA VAL A 127 -2.48 6.21 -1.52
C VAL A 127 -3.16 7.06 -2.58
N GLN A 128 -2.96 6.71 -3.83
CA GLN A 128 -3.67 7.28 -4.98
C GLN A 128 -4.51 6.20 -5.65
N LEU A 129 -5.80 6.46 -5.79
CA LEU A 129 -6.74 5.55 -6.46
C LEU A 129 -6.92 5.98 -7.92
N ALA A 130 -6.60 5.08 -8.84
CA ALA A 130 -6.86 5.25 -10.27
C ALA A 130 -8.22 4.65 -10.63
N PHE A 131 -9.10 5.46 -11.20
CA PHE A 131 -10.43 5.04 -11.60
C PHE A 131 -10.58 4.96 -13.12
N GLY A 132 -11.37 3.99 -13.57
CA GLY A 132 -11.71 3.80 -14.98
C GLY A 132 -10.55 3.24 -15.80
N HIS A 133 -10.68 3.29 -17.12
CA HIS A 133 -9.68 2.76 -18.02
C HIS A 133 -8.59 3.80 -18.34
N PRO A 134 -7.31 3.40 -18.37
CA PRO A 134 -6.25 4.29 -18.80
C PRO A 134 -6.49 4.77 -20.24
N LYS A 135 -6.30 6.07 -20.45
CA LYS A 135 -6.39 6.68 -21.77
C LYS A 135 -5.04 7.27 -22.12
N LEU A 136 -4.61 7.03 -23.34
CA LEU A 136 -3.45 7.74 -23.88
C LEU A 136 -3.80 9.23 -23.98
N ALA A 137 -3.03 10.06 -23.33
CA ALA A 137 -3.14 11.51 -23.36
C ALA A 137 -1.74 12.12 -23.47
N ALA A 138 -1.65 13.24 -24.16
CA ALA A 138 -0.44 14.06 -24.12
C ALA A 138 -0.40 14.73 -22.72
N VAL A 139 0.72 14.57 -22.04
CA VAL A 139 0.95 15.16 -20.72
C VAL A 139 2.13 16.11 -20.84
N ILE A 140 1.99 17.29 -20.27
CA ILE A 140 3.05 18.30 -20.17
C ILE A 140 3.24 18.72 -18.71
N PRO A 141 4.45 19.10 -18.28
CA PRO A 141 4.67 19.70 -16.98
C PRO A 141 3.86 21.01 -16.84
N GLN A 142 3.37 21.27 -15.64
CA GLN A 142 2.65 22.53 -15.37
C GLN A 142 3.51 23.76 -15.68
N SER A 143 4.82 23.68 -15.48
CA SER A 143 5.78 24.73 -15.81
C SER A 143 5.88 25.08 -17.31
N ALA A 144 5.46 24.18 -18.20
CA ALA A 144 5.42 24.40 -19.65
C ALA A 144 4.12 25.07 -20.11
N LEU A 145 3.15 25.24 -19.21
CA LEU A 145 1.85 25.81 -19.51
C LEU A 145 1.85 27.31 -19.24
N LEU A 146 1.55 28.10 -20.27
CA LEU A 146 1.34 29.54 -20.15
C LEU A 146 -0.15 29.83 -20.06
N GLU A 147 -0.55 30.58 -19.02
CA GLU A 147 -1.93 31.01 -18.81
C GLU A 147 -2.01 32.53 -19.01
N ASP A 148 -2.95 32.96 -19.82
CA ASP A 148 -3.22 34.34 -20.09
C ASP A 148 -4.73 34.58 -20.19
N TYR A 149 -5.32 35.23 -19.19
CA TYR A 149 -6.76 35.49 -19.10
C TYR A 149 -7.68 34.30 -19.38
N GLY A 150 -7.32 33.14 -18.82
CA GLY A 150 -8.07 31.90 -19.00
C GLY A 150 -7.81 31.15 -20.31
N ASN A 151 -6.92 31.67 -21.15
CA ASN A 151 -6.43 30.98 -22.35
C ASN A 151 -5.10 30.29 -22.02
N TYR A 152 -4.98 29.06 -22.49
CA TYR A 152 -3.80 28.25 -22.24
C TYR A 152 -3.00 28.03 -23.52
N SER A 153 -1.70 28.12 -23.42
CA SER A 153 -0.78 27.92 -24.56
C SER A 153 0.52 27.28 -24.09
N VAL A 154 1.22 26.67 -25.02
CA VAL A 154 2.57 26.12 -24.85
C VAL A 154 3.51 26.74 -25.86
N ILE A 155 4.80 26.79 -25.55
CA ILE A 155 5.85 27.12 -26.49
C ILE A 155 6.35 25.82 -27.11
N VAL A 156 6.30 25.73 -28.42
CA VAL A 156 6.79 24.58 -29.19
C VAL A 156 8.02 25.01 -29.97
N GLU A 157 9.11 24.30 -29.84
CA GLU A 157 10.28 24.47 -30.70
C GLU A 157 10.00 23.86 -32.07
N LEU A 158 10.14 24.63 -33.11
CA LEU A 158 9.96 24.19 -34.50
C LEU A 158 11.26 23.72 -35.13
N SER A 159 12.31 24.51 -34.97
CA SER A 159 13.67 24.16 -35.45
C SER A 159 14.69 25.14 -34.88
N GLY A 160 15.76 24.60 -34.27
CA GLY A 160 16.86 25.41 -33.79
C GLY A 160 16.42 26.56 -32.86
N GLU A 161 16.51 27.80 -33.31
CA GLU A 161 16.15 28.99 -32.52
C GLU A 161 14.72 29.49 -32.76
N SER A 162 13.89 28.73 -33.44
CA SER A 162 12.53 29.12 -33.84
C SER A 162 11.49 28.48 -32.90
N PHE A 163 10.70 29.31 -32.23
CA PHE A 163 9.66 28.91 -31.28
C PHE A 163 8.30 29.45 -31.71
N GLU A 164 7.27 28.64 -31.51
CA GLU A 164 5.88 29.02 -31.79
C GLU A 164 5.04 28.91 -30.50
N ARG A 165 4.23 29.93 -30.24
CA ARG A 165 3.21 29.87 -29.18
C ARG A 165 1.96 29.18 -29.73
N ARG A 166 1.62 28.01 -29.22
CA ARG A 166 0.49 27.21 -29.68
C ARG A 166 -0.60 27.13 -28.61
N PRO A 167 -1.85 27.52 -28.92
CA PRO A 167 -2.96 27.38 -28.00
C PRO A 167 -3.27 25.91 -27.75
N VAL A 168 -3.62 25.57 -26.50
CA VAL A 168 -3.96 24.21 -26.08
C VAL A 168 -5.22 24.18 -25.24
N GLY A 169 -6.02 23.12 -25.41
CA GLY A 169 -7.11 22.82 -24.51
C GLY A 169 -6.61 21.99 -23.33
N ILE A 170 -6.94 22.39 -22.12
CA ILE A 170 -6.53 21.67 -20.91
C ILE A 170 -7.57 20.60 -20.58
N GLY A 171 -7.09 19.39 -20.31
CA GLY A 171 -7.85 18.29 -19.75
C GLY A 171 -7.85 18.29 -18.22
N ARG A 172 -7.67 17.11 -17.63
CA ARG A 172 -7.53 16.97 -16.17
C ARG A 172 -6.16 17.47 -15.73
N ARG A 173 -6.14 18.16 -14.58
CA ARG A 173 -4.90 18.46 -13.85
C ARG A 173 -4.70 17.36 -12.81
N ASN A 174 -3.56 16.71 -12.81
CA ASN A 174 -3.07 15.93 -11.69
C ASN A 174 -2.31 16.90 -10.79
N GLY A 175 -2.39 16.74 -9.50
CA GLY A 175 -1.90 17.71 -8.52
C GLY A 175 -0.36 17.85 -8.44
N GLU A 176 0.35 17.62 -9.55
CA GLU A 176 1.78 17.95 -9.71
C GLU A 176 1.96 19.10 -10.71
#